data_2268c9c76deffe834ae0bd0844c017f9
#
_entry.id   2268c9c76deffe834ae0bd0844c017f9
#
_cell.length_a   1.000
_cell.length_b   1.000
_cell.length_c   1.000
_cell.angle_alpha   90.00
_cell.angle_beta   90.00
_cell.angle_gamma   90.00
#
_symmetry.space_group_name_H-M   'P 1'
#
loop_
_entity.id
_entity.type
_entity.pdbx_description
1 polymer ?
#
loop_
_entity_poly.entity_id
_entity_poly.type
_entity_poly.pdbx_seq_one_letter_code
_entity_poly.pdbx_strand_id
1 'polypeptide(L)'
;MALTSGFFNSKNHDRLYDATQISTLFEGLINDGVYQGVGNIFKVSASNGMNVTVDTGRAWFNNTWTRNDALIVLTVPTAEQVLKRIDAVVLEVNTLENVRNNTIKIVKGTPASSPAKPSFTAYSARFSFALCCKRFK
;
A
#
# COMPACT_ATOMS: atom_id res chain seq x y z
N MET A 1 -4.33 25.62 18.80
CA MET A 1 -5.22 24.74 17.99
C MET A 1 -5.94 25.63 16.97
N ALA A 2 -5.87 25.28 15.70
CA ALA A 2 -6.59 26.02 14.66
C ALA A 2 -7.84 25.23 14.26
N LEU A 3 -8.99 25.92 14.19
CA LEU A 3 -10.21 25.39 13.59
C LEU A 3 -10.05 25.44 12.07
N THR A 4 -10.21 24.29 11.40
CA THR A 4 -10.18 24.22 9.94
C THR A 4 -11.57 23.86 9.42
N SER A 5 -12.02 24.57 8.39
CA SER A 5 -13.32 24.34 7.73
C SER A 5 -13.17 24.50 6.21
N GLY A 6 -14.04 23.84 5.44
CA GLY A 6 -13.93 23.84 3.99
C GLY A 6 -15.27 23.87 3.26
N PHE A 7 -15.22 23.80 1.92
CA PHE A 7 -16.36 23.78 0.99
C PHE A 7 -17.23 25.03 1.01
N PHE A 8 -16.62 26.18 1.21
CA PHE A 8 -17.26 27.46 0.98
C PHE A 8 -17.00 27.94 -0.44
N ASN A 9 -17.98 28.64 -1.03
CA ASN A 9 -17.80 29.22 -2.35
C ASN A 9 -16.64 30.23 -2.36
N SER A 10 -15.80 30.15 -3.37
CA SER A 10 -14.72 31.12 -3.58
C SER A 10 -15.29 32.45 -4.04
N LYS A 11 -14.78 33.55 -3.48
CA LYS A 11 -14.99 34.89 -3.98
C LYS A 11 -13.63 35.46 -4.40
N ASN A 12 -13.48 35.78 -5.67
CA ASN A 12 -12.22 36.28 -6.22
C ASN A 12 -11.02 35.32 -6.03
N HIS A 13 -11.27 34.01 -6.12
CA HIS A 13 -10.25 32.95 -5.96
C HIS A 13 -9.57 32.91 -4.58
N ASP A 14 -10.25 33.33 -3.52
CA ASP A 14 -9.75 33.35 -2.14
C ASP A 14 -9.75 31.96 -1.45
N ARG A 15 -10.33 30.93 -2.10
CA ARG A 15 -10.43 29.57 -1.57
C ARG A 15 -9.69 28.58 -2.48
N LEU A 16 -8.59 28.06 -1.98
CA LEU A 16 -7.82 26.98 -2.60
C LEU A 16 -7.81 25.78 -1.65
N TYR A 17 -8.14 24.61 -2.15
CA TYR A 17 -8.14 23.37 -1.38
C TYR A 17 -7.01 22.47 -1.87
N ASP A 18 -6.15 22.06 -0.96
CA ASP A 18 -5.09 21.09 -1.25
C ASP A 18 -5.56 19.64 -1.01
N ALA A 19 -4.68 18.69 -1.35
CA ALA A 19 -4.97 17.26 -1.20
C ALA A 19 -5.25 16.87 0.27
N THR A 20 -4.59 17.51 1.22
CA THR A 20 -4.76 17.25 2.66
C THR A 20 -6.14 17.68 3.12
N GLN A 21 -6.58 18.88 2.72
CA GLN A 21 -7.91 19.38 3.07
C GLN A 21 -9.03 18.52 2.46
N ILE A 22 -8.84 18.02 1.23
CA ILE A 22 -9.82 17.13 0.59
C ILE A 22 -9.82 15.75 1.26
N SER A 23 -8.66 15.20 1.58
CA SER A 23 -8.56 13.89 2.22
C SER A 23 -9.12 13.88 3.65
N THR A 24 -8.99 15.00 4.38
CA THR A 24 -9.55 15.18 5.73
C THR A 24 -11.07 15.01 5.76
N LEU A 25 -11.78 15.32 4.66
CA LEU A 25 -13.21 15.05 4.55
C LEU A 25 -13.55 13.57 4.73
N PHE A 26 -12.69 12.69 4.27
CA PHE A 26 -12.89 11.24 4.33
C PHE A 26 -12.35 10.61 5.61
N GLU A 27 -11.62 11.36 6.41
CA GLU A 27 -11.08 10.93 7.70
C GLU A 27 -12.22 10.57 8.66
N GLY A 28 -12.18 9.36 9.19
CA GLY A 28 -13.26 8.82 10.02
C GLY A 28 -14.47 8.26 9.26
N LEU A 29 -14.60 8.54 7.96
CA LEU A 29 -15.63 7.94 7.10
C LEU A 29 -15.11 6.70 6.37
N ILE A 30 -13.85 6.71 5.96
CA ILE A 30 -13.20 5.62 5.26
C ILE A 30 -12.04 5.11 6.10
N ASN A 31 -12.11 3.84 6.49
CA ASN A 31 -11.01 3.17 7.19
C ASN A 31 -9.97 2.64 6.21
N ASP A 32 -8.73 2.53 6.66
CA ASP A 32 -7.65 1.91 5.90
C ASP A 32 -8.01 0.48 5.52
N GLY A 33 -7.86 0.14 4.26
CA GLY A 33 -8.16 -1.19 3.76
C GLY A 33 -8.30 -1.28 2.25
N VAL A 34 -8.53 -2.51 1.80
CA VAL A 34 -8.86 -2.84 0.40
C VAL A 34 -10.37 -2.83 0.23
N TYR A 35 -10.86 -2.14 -0.79
CA TYR A 35 -12.29 -2.12 -1.10
C TYR A 35 -12.76 -3.49 -1.58
N GLN A 36 -13.72 -4.06 -0.88
CA GLN A 36 -14.39 -5.29 -1.28
C GLN A 36 -15.32 -5.02 -2.47
N GLY A 37 -15.32 -5.95 -3.43
CA GLY A 37 -16.19 -5.85 -4.60
C GLY A 37 -15.71 -4.88 -5.70
N VAL A 38 -14.50 -4.35 -5.60
CA VAL A 38 -13.90 -3.50 -6.64
C VAL A 38 -12.66 -4.17 -7.21
N GLY A 39 -12.72 -4.55 -8.50
CA GLY A 39 -11.70 -5.35 -9.14
C GLY A 39 -11.58 -6.73 -8.47
N ASN A 40 -10.39 -7.28 -8.45
CA ASN A 40 -10.09 -8.57 -7.81
C ASN A 40 -9.39 -8.39 -6.44
N ILE A 41 -9.69 -7.28 -5.74
CA ILE A 41 -9.23 -7.00 -4.36
C ILE A 41 -7.73 -7.17 -4.13
N PHE A 42 -6.88 -6.81 -5.10
CA PHE A 42 -5.43 -7.02 -5.10
C PHE A 42 -5.02 -8.48 -4.83
N LYS A 43 -5.79 -9.44 -5.35
CA LYS A 43 -5.49 -10.87 -5.16
C LYS A 43 -4.05 -11.17 -5.58
N VAL A 44 -3.27 -11.74 -4.65
CA VAL A 44 -1.89 -12.15 -4.89
C VAL A 44 -1.85 -13.63 -5.21
N SER A 45 -1.33 -13.98 -6.38
CA SER A 45 -1.21 -15.37 -6.86
C SER A 45 0.24 -15.70 -7.22
N ALA A 46 0.62 -16.97 -7.09
CA ALA A 46 1.89 -17.43 -7.63
C ALA A 46 1.84 -17.44 -9.16
N SER A 47 2.94 -17.11 -9.79
CA SER A 47 3.15 -17.20 -11.24
C SER A 47 4.33 -18.08 -11.56
N ASN A 48 4.69 -18.19 -12.84
CA ASN A 48 5.80 -19.05 -13.27
C ASN A 48 7.14 -18.59 -12.69
N GLY A 49 7.94 -19.54 -12.25
CA GLY A 49 9.25 -19.26 -11.64
C GLY A 49 9.12 -18.54 -10.30
N MET A 50 10.04 -17.63 -10.04
CA MET A 50 10.08 -16.82 -8.81
C MET A 50 9.23 -15.54 -8.95
N ASN A 51 8.06 -15.62 -9.57
CA ASN A 51 7.17 -14.48 -9.76
C ASN A 51 5.86 -14.64 -8.98
N VAL A 52 5.33 -13.52 -8.53
CA VAL A 52 3.97 -13.39 -8.02
C VAL A 52 3.22 -12.33 -8.82
N THR A 53 1.95 -12.53 -8.99
CA THR A 53 1.06 -11.55 -9.64
C THR A 53 0.16 -10.90 -8.62
N VAL A 54 -0.08 -9.61 -8.79
CA VAL A 54 -1.07 -8.84 -8.04
C VAL A 54 -2.14 -8.38 -9.01
N ASP A 55 -3.36 -8.79 -8.77
CA ASP A 55 -4.50 -8.49 -9.62
C ASP A 55 -5.07 -7.08 -9.36
N THR A 56 -6.07 -6.71 -10.11
CA THR A 56 -6.74 -5.41 -10.02
C THR A 56 -7.38 -5.17 -8.66
N GLY A 57 -7.52 -3.91 -8.26
CA GLY A 57 -8.15 -3.56 -7.01
C GLY A 57 -8.09 -2.08 -6.68
N ARG A 58 -8.75 -1.70 -5.60
CA ARG A 58 -8.68 -0.36 -5.01
C ARG A 58 -8.47 -0.45 -3.52
N ALA A 59 -7.72 0.50 -2.98
CA ALA A 59 -7.46 0.62 -1.56
C ALA A 59 -7.49 2.08 -1.13
N TRP A 60 -7.83 2.28 0.14
CA TRP A 60 -7.59 3.52 0.87
C TRP A 60 -6.60 3.22 1.96
N PHE A 61 -5.52 3.99 2.04
CA PHE A 61 -4.51 3.81 3.06
C PHE A 61 -3.80 5.12 3.38
N ASN A 62 -3.70 5.46 4.66
CA ASN A 62 -3.08 6.69 5.13
C ASN A 62 -3.54 7.94 4.36
N ASN A 63 -4.85 8.16 4.32
CA ASN A 63 -5.51 9.28 3.63
C ASN A 63 -5.17 9.40 2.13
N THR A 64 -4.70 8.33 1.51
CA THR A 64 -4.46 8.25 0.07
C THR A 64 -5.23 7.10 -0.56
N TRP A 65 -5.59 7.24 -1.82
CA TRP A 65 -6.24 6.17 -2.56
C TRP A 65 -5.25 5.53 -3.54
N THR A 66 -5.43 4.25 -3.77
CA THR A 66 -4.69 3.48 -4.77
C THR A 66 -5.65 2.72 -5.66
N ARG A 67 -5.43 2.77 -6.97
CA ARG A 67 -6.14 1.95 -7.95
C ARG A 67 -5.12 1.20 -8.78
N ASN A 68 -5.32 -0.11 -8.87
CA ASN A 68 -4.63 -0.96 -9.83
C ASN A 68 -5.65 -1.49 -10.84
N ASP A 69 -5.49 -1.17 -12.11
CA ASP A 69 -6.39 -1.56 -13.19
C ASP A 69 -5.80 -2.60 -14.14
N ALA A 70 -4.59 -3.09 -13.88
CA ALA A 70 -3.92 -4.12 -14.67
C ALA A 70 -3.17 -5.11 -13.76
N LEU A 71 -2.86 -6.30 -14.31
CA LEU A 71 -2.05 -7.29 -13.61
C LEU A 71 -0.62 -6.78 -13.41
N ILE A 72 -0.13 -6.79 -12.19
CA ILE A 72 1.27 -6.48 -11.85
C ILE A 72 2.02 -7.77 -11.61
N VAL A 73 3.18 -7.92 -12.23
CA VAL A 73 4.11 -9.04 -11.99
C VAL A 73 5.27 -8.55 -11.14
N LEU A 74 5.51 -9.21 -10.02
CA LEU A 74 6.62 -8.92 -9.12
C LEU A 74 7.54 -10.13 -9.05
N THR A 75 8.85 -9.90 -9.21
CA THR A 75 9.86 -10.95 -9.05
C THR A 75 10.27 -11.07 -7.59
N VAL A 76 10.12 -12.27 -7.05
CA VAL A 76 10.54 -12.60 -5.69
C VAL A 76 12.06 -12.77 -5.68
N PRO A 77 12.79 -12.09 -4.78
CA PRO A 77 14.22 -12.29 -4.64
C PRO A 77 14.56 -13.74 -4.29
N THR A 78 15.59 -14.30 -4.92
CA THR A 78 16.04 -15.68 -4.69
C THR A 78 16.19 -15.98 -3.19
N ALA A 79 15.64 -17.11 -2.76
CA ALA A 79 15.81 -17.61 -1.40
C ALA A 79 17.16 -18.32 -1.24
N GLU A 80 17.65 -18.40 -0.01
CA GLU A 80 18.82 -19.23 0.31
C GLU A 80 18.46 -20.71 0.26
N GLN A 81 19.41 -21.55 -0.12
CA GLN A 81 19.15 -22.99 -0.33
C GLN A 81 18.81 -23.76 0.96
N VAL A 82 19.25 -23.27 2.11
CA VAL A 82 19.16 -24.00 3.39
C VAL A 82 18.02 -23.50 4.28
N LEU A 83 17.73 -22.22 4.26
CA LEU A 83 16.75 -21.59 5.16
C LEU A 83 15.46 -21.20 4.44
N LYS A 84 14.36 -21.29 5.17
CA LYS A 84 13.03 -20.84 4.70
C LYS A 84 12.85 -19.36 4.98
N ARG A 85 12.02 -18.69 4.18
CA ARG A 85 11.71 -17.26 4.34
C ARG A 85 10.23 -16.99 4.08
N ILE A 86 9.66 -16.02 4.76
CA ILE A 86 8.32 -15.50 4.48
C ILE A 86 8.48 -14.07 3.99
N ASP A 87 8.11 -13.82 2.73
CA ASP A 87 8.08 -12.48 2.14
C ASP A 87 6.65 -11.95 2.15
N ALA A 88 6.51 -10.63 2.17
CA ALA A 88 5.22 -9.99 2.08
C ALA A 88 5.12 -9.13 0.81
N VAL A 89 3.97 -9.21 0.14
CA VAL A 89 3.56 -8.24 -0.87
C VAL A 89 2.82 -7.12 -0.14
N VAL A 90 3.30 -5.90 -0.29
CA VAL A 90 2.76 -4.73 0.42
C VAL A 90 2.38 -3.61 -0.54
N LEU A 91 1.35 -2.87 -0.16
CA LEU A 91 1.08 -1.54 -0.67
C LEU A 91 1.82 -0.55 0.23
N GLU A 92 2.76 0.19 -0.32
CA GLU A 92 3.49 1.25 0.39
C GLU A 92 3.00 2.61 -0.06
N VAL A 93 2.66 3.45 0.90
CA VAL A 93 2.41 4.88 0.72
C VAL A 93 3.68 5.62 1.11
N ASN A 94 4.23 6.40 0.20
CA ASN A 94 5.41 7.22 0.44
C ASN A 94 5.06 8.70 0.29
N THR A 95 5.04 9.42 1.40
CA THR A 95 4.67 10.83 1.48
C THR A 95 5.85 11.79 1.43
N LEU A 96 7.09 11.27 1.24
CA LEU A 96 8.26 12.13 1.05
C LEU A 96 8.03 13.11 -0.10
N GLU A 97 8.37 14.37 0.09
CA GLU A 97 8.09 15.47 -0.83
C GLU A 97 8.59 15.21 -2.26
N ASN A 98 9.72 14.54 -2.40
CA ASN A 98 10.32 14.17 -3.67
C ASN A 98 9.77 12.86 -4.29
N VAL A 99 8.87 12.14 -3.61
CA VAL A 99 8.32 10.85 -4.07
C VAL A 99 6.81 10.92 -4.25
N ARG A 100 6.05 11.13 -3.19
CA ARG A 100 4.57 11.30 -3.17
C ARG A 100 3.85 10.30 -4.07
N ASN A 101 4.04 9.01 -3.83
CA ASN A 101 3.33 7.97 -4.57
C ASN A 101 3.05 6.72 -3.73
N ASN A 102 2.14 5.88 -4.23
CA ASN A 102 1.82 4.57 -3.71
C ASN A 102 2.40 3.51 -4.63
N THR A 103 3.07 2.50 -4.06
CA THR A 103 3.69 1.41 -4.82
C THR A 103 3.35 0.05 -4.22
N ILE A 104 3.23 -0.97 -5.09
CA ILE A 104 3.12 -2.36 -4.67
C ILE A 104 4.50 -3.01 -4.83
N LYS A 105 5.01 -3.58 -3.75
CA LYS A 105 6.36 -4.18 -3.75
C LYS A 105 6.44 -5.40 -2.84
N ILE A 106 7.55 -6.13 -2.96
CA ILE A 106 7.88 -7.24 -2.08
C ILE A 106 8.78 -6.73 -0.95
N VAL A 107 8.40 -7.03 0.29
CA VAL A 107 9.26 -6.88 1.46
C VAL A 107 9.82 -8.25 1.79
N LYS A 108 11.13 -8.37 1.68
CA LYS A 108 11.88 -9.60 1.96
C LYS A 108 11.89 -9.87 3.47
N GLY A 109 11.51 -11.08 3.86
CA GLY A 109 11.62 -11.53 5.24
C GLY A 109 13.03 -11.96 5.62
N THR A 110 13.22 -12.33 6.87
CA THR A 110 14.49 -12.86 7.38
C THR A 110 14.51 -14.40 7.24
N PRO A 111 15.53 -14.97 6.56
CA PRO A 111 15.69 -16.40 6.49
C PRO A 111 15.92 -17.01 7.88
N ALA A 112 15.20 -18.10 8.20
CA ALA A 112 15.34 -18.83 9.46
C ALA A 112 14.84 -20.27 9.31
N SER A 113 15.19 -21.13 10.28
CA SER A 113 14.63 -22.50 10.38
C SER A 113 13.11 -22.46 10.64
N SER A 114 12.66 -21.47 11.40
CA SER A 114 11.25 -21.15 11.64
C SER A 114 11.02 -19.67 11.32
N PRO A 115 10.77 -19.29 10.06
CA PRO A 115 10.68 -17.90 9.66
C PRO A 115 9.40 -17.24 10.17
N ALA A 116 9.53 -16.02 10.65
CA ALA A 116 8.42 -15.15 11.01
C ALA A 116 7.98 -14.28 9.83
N LYS A 117 6.74 -13.79 9.88
CA LYS A 117 6.26 -12.78 8.92
C LYS A 117 7.07 -11.49 9.11
N PRO A 118 7.40 -10.76 8.02
CA PRO A 118 8.03 -9.46 8.13
C PRO A 118 7.18 -8.53 8.98
N SER A 119 7.81 -7.79 9.88
CA SER A 119 7.17 -6.68 10.59
C SER A 119 7.23 -5.43 9.73
N PHE A 120 6.15 -4.66 9.71
CA PHE A 120 6.08 -3.39 9.01
C PHE A 120 6.12 -2.27 10.03
N THR A 121 7.17 -1.47 9.98
CA THR A 121 7.28 -0.27 10.81
C THR A 121 6.89 0.92 9.95
N ALA A 122 5.95 1.73 10.44
CA ALA A 122 5.71 3.04 9.86
C ALA A 122 6.92 3.93 10.19
N TYR A 123 7.73 4.24 9.19
CA TYR A 123 8.71 5.31 9.29
C TYR A 123 8.02 6.64 8.95
N SER A 124 8.49 7.75 9.47
CA SER A 124 7.81 9.06 9.49
C SER A 124 7.18 9.57 8.18
N ALA A 125 7.50 8.97 7.04
CA ALA A 125 6.91 9.30 5.74
C ALA A 125 6.63 8.08 4.86
N ARG A 126 6.69 6.85 5.42
CA ARG A 126 6.42 5.60 4.69
C ARG A 126 5.52 4.71 5.51
N PHE A 127 4.44 4.27 4.91
CA PHE A 127 3.44 3.41 5.52
C PHE A 127 3.26 2.18 4.64
N SER A 128 3.17 0.99 5.22
CA SER A 128 3.04 -0.25 4.48
C SER A 128 1.85 -1.07 4.97
N PHE A 129 1.02 -1.49 4.05
CA PHE A 129 -0.14 -2.35 4.28
C PHE A 129 0.08 -3.70 3.59
N ALA A 130 0.01 -4.80 4.36
CA ALA A 130 0.23 -6.13 3.81
C ALA A 130 -0.97 -6.61 2.98
N LEU A 131 -0.75 -6.85 1.69
CA LEU A 131 -1.73 -7.50 0.82
C LEU A 131 -1.68 -9.03 0.97
N CYS A 132 -0.49 -9.60 1.11
CA CYS A 132 -0.29 -11.05 1.28
C CYS A 132 1.08 -11.34 1.89
N CYS A 133 1.17 -12.43 2.67
CA CYS A 133 2.44 -13.01 3.11
C CYS A 133 2.58 -14.42 2.55
N LYS A 134 3.69 -14.73 1.87
CA LYS A 134 3.97 -16.04 1.28
C LYS A 134 5.28 -16.63 1.78
N ARG A 135 5.29 -17.94 1.99
CA ARG A 135 6.49 -18.70 2.37
C ARG A 135 7.22 -19.19 1.12
N PHE A 136 8.51 -18.95 1.07
CA PHE A 136 9.42 -19.45 0.04
C PHE A 136 10.43 -20.43 0.66
N LYS A 137 10.75 -21.47 -0.10
CA LYS A 137 11.75 -22.48 0.24
C LYS A 137 12.98 -22.26 -0.60
#